data_8b848dcd56dcc36dc74328f566321f0c
#
_entry.id   8b848dcd56dcc36dc74328f566321f0c
#
_cell.length_a   1.000
_cell.length_b   1.000
_cell.length_c   1.000
_cell.angle_alpha   90.00
_cell.angle_beta   90.00
_cell.angle_gamma   90.00
#
_symmetry.space_group_name_H-M   'P 1'
#
loop_
_entity.id
_entity.type
_entity.pdbx_description
1 polymer ?
#
loop_
_entity_poly.entity_id
_entity_poly.type
_entity_poly.pdbx_seq_one_letter_code
_entity_poly.pdbx_strand_id
1 'polypeptide(L)'
;MPTKLSLRLLCLSLLTSLLILPGCGTSKPVDSESALPKKLRVVTTCAMVTDIVRQVVGERAEVIGLLGEGSDPHLYTPGRNDVEQLASADVVFYSGLMLEGGMDRVLKHEAGKKKPVFAVTDVLEKSFLRSLPEFEGHPDPHVWMDVKAWSQCVGFVAEKMAVIDAPGAVLYRKNAAAYQQQLSELDGYIRTTIATVPESQRYLVTAHDAFEYFARAYDIRVKSVQGISTQSEAAVSDVNELVAFMVKQKVPAIFVESSVSPKNIEAVKEGCASRGWQVTVGASLFSDAMGGPGTYEGTYIGMLDHNATKVARTLGGTAPELGWQGKLAAEK
;
A
#
# COMPACT_ATOMS: atom_id res chain seq x y z
N MET A 1 48.30 15.82 -71.23
CA MET A 1 48.46 16.84 -72.32
C MET A 1 47.20 17.68 -72.34
N PRO A 2 47.30 18.91 -72.64
CA PRO A 2 47.93 20.02 -71.94
C PRO A 2 46.95 21.13 -71.60
N THR A 3 47.26 21.99 -70.81
CA THR A 3 47.85 23.34 -70.81
C THR A 3 46.88 24.44 -70.38
N LYS A 4 47.33 25.20 -69.38
CA LYS A 4 47.63 26.66 -69.41
C LYS A 4 46.38 27.56 -69.55
N LEU A 5 46.23 28.69 -68.92
CA LEU A 5 47.16 29.73 -68.51
C LEU A 5 46.36 30.85 -67.81
N SER A 6 46.81 31.35 -66.72
CA SER A 6 46.91 32.74 -66.26
C SER A 6 46.05 33.83 -66.91
N LEU A 7 45.45 34.75 -66.08
CA LEU A 7 45.81 36.16 -66.20
C LEU A 7 45.38 36.98 -64.95
N ARG A 8 46.34 37.82 -64.56
CA ARG A 8 46.29 38.87 -63.50
C ARG A 8 45.45 40.06 -63.95
N LEU A 9 44.90 40.82 -63.03
CA LEU A 9 44.96 42.30 -62.93
C LEU A 9 44.15 42.66 -61.66
N LEU A 10 44.61 43.18 -60.63
CA LEU A 10 45.16 44.48 -60.23
C LEU A 10 44.17 45.63 -60.47
N CYS A 11 43.66 46.23 -59.41
CA CYS A 11 43.37 47.64 -59.11
C CYS A 11 42.54 47.75 -57.85
N LEU A 12 43.00 48.26 -56.85
CA LEU A 12 43.23 49.63 -56.32
C LEU A 12 42.04 50.12 -55.49
N SER A 13 42.29 50.18 -54.22
CA SER A 13 41.90 51.15 -53.16
C SER A 13 40.60 51.90 -53.23
N LEU A 14 39.79 51.79 -52.17
CA LEU A 14 39.33 52.99 -51.43
C LEU A 14 39.11 52.67 -49.94
N LEU A 15 39.86 53.32 -49.08
CA LEU A 15 39.68 53.40 -47.63
C LEU A 15 38.44 54.27 -47.35
N THR A 16 37.45 53.69 -46.69
CA THR A 16 36.50 54.46 -45.91
C THR A 16 36.43 53.94 -44.49
N SER A 17 37.08 54.67 -43.58
CA SER A 17 37.06 54.47 -42.15
C SER A 17 35.62 54.73 -41.63
N LEU A 18 34.93 53.72 -41.16
CA LEU A 18 33.69 53.88 -40.43
C LEU A 18 33.98 53.58 -38.93
N LEU A 19 33.97 54.67 -38.14
CA LEU A 19 34.05 54.58 -36.69
C LEU A 19 32.85 53.81 -36.14
N ILE A 20 33.11 52.60 -35.63
CA ILE A 20 32.15 51.85 -34.81
C ILE A 20 32.46 52.16 -33.37
N LEU A 21 31.56 52.92 -32.74
CA LEU A 21 31.50 53.10 -31.26
C LEU A 21 31.14 51.76 -30.59
N PRO A 22 31.89 51.33 -29.58
CA PRO A 22 31.46 50.18 -28.78
C PRO A 22 30.30 50.56 -27.88
N GLY A 23 29.10 50.16 -28.25
CA GLY A 23 27.95 50.19 -27.35
C GLY A 23 28.14 49.14 -26.26
N CYS A 24 28.44 49.54 -25.05
CA CYS A 24 28.39 48.72 -23.84
C CYS A 24 26.93 48.31 -23.59
N GLY A 25 26.48 47.26 -24.24
CA GLY A 25 25.26 46.53 -23.87
C GLY A 25 25.65 45.51 -22.78
N THR A 26 25.39 45.85 -21.52
CA THR A 26 25.40 44.87 -20.43
C THR A 26 24.24 43.92 -20.63
N SER A 27 24.50 42.83 -21.38
CA SER A 27 23.64 41.66 -21.33
C SER A 27 23.73 41.05 -19.92
N LYS A 28 22.73 41.27 -19.09
CA LYS A 28 22.54 40.49 -17.90
C LYS A 28 22.54 39.03 -18.31
N PRO A 29 23.27 38.14 -17.61
CA PRO A 29 23.09 36.71 -17.78
C PRO A 29 21.66 36.41 -17.45
N VAL A 30 20.91 35.87 -18.38
CA VAL A 30 19.65 35.21 -18.09
C VAL A 30 20.04 33.90 -17.44
N ASP A 31 20.12 33.91 -16.11
CA ASP A 31 20.14 32.71 -15.32
C ASP A 31 18.80 31.98 -15.56
N SER A 32 18.70 31.30 -16.68
CA SER A 32 17.71 30.26 -16.86
C SER A 32 18.20 29.00 -16.13
N GLU A 33 18.26 29.09 -14.81
CA GLU A 33 18.13 27.92 -13.99
C GLU A 33 16.72 27.40 -14.29
N SER A 34 16.64 26.44 -15.20
CA SER A 34 15.41 25.72 -15.49
C SER A 34 15.07 24.97 -14.21
N ALA A 35 14.31 25.62 -13.34
CA ALA A 35 13.73 24.97 -12.18
C ALA A 35 12.99 23.74 -12.69
N LEU A 36 13.49 22.56 -12.33
CA LEU A 36 12.78 21.31 -12.60
C LEU A 36 11.33 21.48 -12.17
N PRO A 37 10.35 21.09 -12.98
CA PRO A 37 8.96 21.26 -12.63
C PRO A 37 8.72 20.68 -11.24
N LYS A 38 8.15 21.48 -10.33
CA LYS A 38 7.86 21.07 -8.96
C LYS A 38 7.05 19.78 -9.01
N LYS A 39 7.59 18.69 -8.42
CA LYS A 39 6.87 17.41 -8.32
C LYS A 39 5.57 17.64 -7.54
N LEU A 40 4.50 16.98 -7.98
CA LEU A 40 3.26 16.92 -7.21
C LEU A 40 3.52 16.27 -5.86
N ARG A 41 2.92 16.83 -4.82
CA ARG A 41 2.98 16.31 -3.45
C ARG A 41 1.73 15.50 -3.17
N VAL A 42 1.89 14.18 -3.12
CA VAL A 42 0.83 13.22 -2.83
C VAL A 42 0.96 12.76 -1.39
N VAL A 43 -0.06 12.98 -0.58
CA VAL A 43 -0.11 12.49 0.80
C VAL A 43 -1.05 11.30 0.86
N THR A 44 -0.63 10.27 1.60
CA THR A 44 -1.38 9.01 1.76
C THR A 44 -1.48 8.67 3.25
N THR A 45 -2.48 7.89 3.62
CA THR A 45 -2.70 7.48 5.01
C THR A 45 -1.92 6.21 5.36
N CYS A 46 -2.54 5.04 5.23
CA CYS A 46 -1.94 3.76 5.61
C CYS A 46 -0.90 3.27 4.59
N ALA A 47 -0.05 2.36 5.04
CA ALA A 47 1.09 1.85 4.28
C ALA A 47 0.68 1.18 2.95
N MET A 48 -0.44 0.43 2.93
CA MET A 48 -0.96 -0.23 1.74
C MET A 48 -1.38 0.77 0.66
N VAL A 49 -2.00 1.89 1.05
CA VAL A 49 -2.32 2.99 0.11
C VAL A 49 -1.05 3.68 -0.37
N THR A 50 -0.09 3.89 0.53
CA THR A 50 1.21 4.51 0.19
C THR A 50 1.94 3.69 -0.88
N ASP A 51 1.94 2.36 -0.73
CA ASP A 51 2.61 1.45 -1.68
C ASP A 51 2.00 1.56 -3.07
N ILE A 52 0.67 1.38 -3.22
CA ILE A 52 0.03 1.43 -4.54
C ILE A 52 0.16 2.80 -5.21
N VAL A 53 0.13 3.88 -4.43
CA VAL A 53 0.35 5.22 -4.97
C VAL A 53 1.79 5.37 -5.48
N ARG A 54 2.79 4.92 -4.72
CA ARG A 54 4.20 4.93 -5.16
C ARG A 54 4.41 4.11 -6.43
N GLN A 55 3.80 2.92 -6.52
CA GLN A 55 3.88 2.07 -7.71
C GLN A 55 3.31 2.76 -8.95
N VAL A 56 2.21 3.49 -8.80
CA VAL A 56 1.56 4.20 -9.90
C VAL A 56 2.34 5.44 -10.33
N VAL A 57 2.72 6.31 -9.38
CA VAL A 57 3.29 7.61 -9.74
C VAL A 57 4.80 7.55 -10.06
N GLY A 58 5.50 6.52 -9.54
CA GLY A 58 6.95 6.41 -9.68
C GLY A 58 7.66 7.68 -9.19
N GLU A 59 8.66 8.13 -9.94
CA GLU A 59 9.45 9.33 -9.60
C GLU A 59 8.77 10.66 -9.98
N ARG A 60 7.58 10.62 -10.61
CA ARG A 60 6.91 11.82 -11.11
C ARG A 60 6.26 12.66 -10.01
N ALA A 61 5.96 12.05 -8.86
CA ALA A 61 5.42 12.73 -7.69
C ALA A 61 6.21 12.39 -6.42
N GLU A 62 6.15 13.27 -5.42
CA GLU A 62 6.60 12.99 -4.06
C GLU A 62 5.46 12.35 -3.28
N VAL A 63 5.67 11.13 -2.74
CA VAL A 63 4.64 10.41 -1.97
C VAL A 63 5.03 10.34 -0.51
N ILE A 64 4.18 10.91 0.34
CA ILE A 64 4.34 10.99 1.79
C ILE A 64 3.27 10.13 2.44
N GLY A 65 3.67 9.01 3.06
CA GLY A 65 2.78 8.21 3.91
C GLY A 65 2.77 8.74 5.33
N LEU A 66 1.58 8.87 5.91
CA LEU A 66 1.43 9.36 7.29
C LEU A 66 1.66 8.27 8.32
N LEU A 67 1.12 7.08 8.09
CA LEU A 67 1.25 5.95 9.00
C LEU A 67 2.47 5.10 8.62
N GLY A 68 3.31 4.82 9.61
CA GLY A 68 4.50 4.00 9.47
C GLY A 68 4.28 2.53 9.82
N GLU A 69 5.39 1.79 9.93
CA GLU A 69 5.43 0.41 10.37
C GLU A 69 4.72 0.22 11.71
N GLY A 70 3.93 -0.85 11.85
CA GLY A 70 3.22 -1.20 13.09
C GLY A 70 2.13 -0.22 13.53
N SER A 71 1.85 0.82 12.74
CA SER A 71 0.81 1.80 13.08
C SER A 71 -0.57 1.25 12.76
N ASP A 72 -1.43 1.21 13.79
CA ASP A 72 -2.82 0.82 13.66
C ASP A 72 -3.66 2.01 13.15
N PRO A 73 -4.27 1.94 11.95
CA PRO A 73 -5.05 3.02 11.38
C PRO A 73 -6.38 3.27 12.10
N HIS A 74 -6.95 2.27 12.77
CA HIS A 74 -8.19 2.41 13.54
C HIS A 74 -8.01 3.32 14.76
N LEU A 75 -6.83 3.25 15.40
CA LEU A 75 -6.49 4.01 16.61
C LEU A 75 -5.78 5.33 16.29
N TYR A 76 -5.37 5.51 15.03
CA TYR A 76 -4.52 6.63 14.68
C TYR A 76 -5.25 7.97 14.78
N THR A 77 -4.70 8.87 15.57
CA THR A 77 -5.15 10.25 15.67
C THR A 77 -4.09 11.16 15.05
N PRO A 78 -4.44 11.97 14.03
CA PRO A 78 -3.47 12.80 13.34
C PRO A 78 -2.91 13.88 14.27
N GLY A 79 -1.59 13.97 14.30
CA GLY A 79 -0.87 15.02 15.00
C GLY A 79 -0.78 16.30 14.16
N ARG A 80 -0.15 17.35 14.72
CA ARG A 80 0.01 18.63 14.03
C ARG A 80 0.75 18.49 12.70
N ASN A 81 1.82 17.69 12.68
CA ASN A 81 2.59 17.48 11.46
C ASN A 81 1.74 16.84 10.36
N ASP A 82 0.89 15.87 10.69
CA ASP A 82 0.03 15.20 9.71
C ASP A 82 -0.99 16.15 9.11
N VAL A 83 -1.56 17.02 9.94
CA VAL A 83 -2.47 18.08 9.48
C VAL A 83 -1.75 19.05 8.54
N GLU A 84 -0.50 19.43 8.85
CA GLU A 84 0.33 20.27 7.99
C GLU A 84 0.68 19.58 6.66
N GLN A 85 1.00 18.26 6.69
CA GLN A 85 1.23 17.46 5.48
C GLN A 85 -0.04 17.43 4.60
N LEU A 86 -1.19 17.09 5.19
CA LEU A 86 -2.48 17.07 4.49
C LEU A 86 -2.83 18.45 3.92
N ALA A 87 -2.60 19.52 4.67
CA ALA A 87 -2.88 20.89 4.22
C ALA A 87 -1.98 21.31 3.05
N SER A 88 -0.73 20.85 2.99
CA SER A 88 0.24 21.18 1.94
C SER A 88 0.19 20.25 0.73
N ALA A 89 -0.59 19.16 0.78
CA ALA A 89 -0.74 18.19 -0.30
C ALA A 89 -1.42 18.80 -1.53
N ASP A 90 -0.98 18.41 -2.72
CA ASP A 90 -1.69 18.68 -3.98
C ASP A 90 -2.83 17.67 -4.18
N VAL A 91 -2.66 16.43 -3.68
CA VAL A 91 -3.67 15.38 -3.68
C VAL A 91 -3.49 14.46 -2.47
N VAL A 92 -4.60 13.93 -1.96
CA VAL A 92 -4.62 12.97 -0.84
C VAL A 92 -5.31 11.68 -1.28
N PHE A 93 -4.69 10.54 -0.97
CA PHE A 93 -5.33 9.22 -1.06
C PHE A 93 -5.38 8.56 0.31
N TYR A 94 -6.52 7.98 0.65
CA TYR A 94 -6.74 7.24 1.89
C TYR A 94 -7.51 5.95 1.60
N SER A 95 -7.55 5.01 2.55
CA SER A 95 -8.24 3.74 2.33
C SER A 95 -9.74 3.94 2.18
N GLY A 96 -10.39 4.59 3.11
CA GLY A 96 -11.83 4.73 3.18
C GLY A 96 -12.50 3.66 4.04
N LEU A 97 -13.83 3.50 3.89
CA LEU A 97 -14.64 2.52 4.61
C LEU A 97 -14.50 2.61 6.15
N MET A 98 -14.25 3.81 6.67
CA MET A 98 -14.04 4.11 8.10
C MET A 98 -12.77 3.50 8.71
N LEU A 99 -11.82 3.01 7.90
CA LEU A 99 -10.52 2.56 8.42
C LEU A 99 -9.82 3.67 9.22
N GLU A 100 -9.73 4.86 8.62
CA GLU A 100 -9.10 6.02 9.25
C GLU A 100 -10.13 6.88 10.01
N GLY A 101 -10.95 6.27 10.85
CA GLY A 101 -12.03 6.97 11.56
C GLY A 101 -11.55 8.18 12.35
N GLY A 102 -10.39 8.12 12.99
CA GLY A 102 -9.77 9.25 13.70
C GLY A 102 -9.34 10.41 12.81
N MET A 103 -9.17 10.18 11.49
CA MET A 103 -8.78 11.21 10.51
C MET A 103 -9.98 11.78 9.72
N ASP A 104 -11.15 11.19 9.81
CA ASP A 104 -12.33 11.51 8.97
C ASP A 104 -12.62 13.03 8.93
N ARG A 105 -12.58 13.68 10.09
CA ARG A 105 -12.83 15.14 10.19
C ARG A 105 -11.81 15.97 9.40
N VAL A 106 -10.52 15.59 9.44
CA VAL A 106 -9.45 16.32 8.75
C VAL A 106 -9.55 16.08 7.25
N LEU A 107 -9.78 14.83 6.83
CA LEU A 107 -9.96 14.47 5.41
C LEU A 107 -11.16 15.19 4.79
N LYS A 108 -12.31 15.22 5.47
CA LYS A 108 -13.50 15.98 5.05
C LYS A 108 -13.23 17.49 4.98
N HIS A 109 -12.47 18.04 5.93
CA HIS A 109 -12.10 19.45 5.92
C HIS A 109 -11.25 19.79 4.69
N GLU A 110 -10.24 18.99 4.37
CA GLU A 110 -9.39 19.20 3.18
C GLU A 110 -10.19 19.05 1.87
N ALA A 111 -11.07 18.04 1.77
CA ALA A 111 -11.97 17.88 0.63
C ALA A 111 -12.91 19.10 0.46
N GLY A 112 -13.41 19.67 1.56
CA GLY A 112 -14.25 20.88 1.56
C GLY A 112 -13.55 22.12 1.00
N LYS A 113 -12.21 22.16 0.99
CA LYS A 113 -11.40 23.19 0.35
C LYS A 113 -11.24 22.99 -1.17
N LYS A 114 -11.97 22.07 -1.77
CA LYS A 114 -11.85 21.62 -3.17
C LYS A 114 -10.50 20.96 -3.50
N LYS A 115 -9.78 20.49 -2.48
CA LYS A 115 -8.59 19.67 -2.68
C LYS A 115 -9.01 18.29 -3.19
N PRO A 116 -8.27 17.69 -4.14
CA PRO A 116 -8.46 16.30 -4.52
C PRO A 116 -8.15 15.36 -3.34
N VAL A 117 -9.18 14.77 -2.74
CA VAL A 117 -9.10 13.81 -1.63
C VAL A 117 -9.93 12.59 -2.02
N PHE A 118 -9.32 11.41 -2.11
CA PHE A 118 -9.95 10.22 -2.64
C PHE A 118 -9.78 9.01 -1.71
N ALA A 119 -10.87 8.34 -1.40
CA ALA A 119 -10.83 6.98 -0.87
C ALA A 119 -10.51 6.02 -2.02
N VAL A 120 -9.43 5.24 -1.90
CA VAL A 120 -9.06 4.30 -2.99
C VAL A 120 -10.09 3.20 -3.16
N THR A 121 -10.84 2.88 -2.11
CA THR A 121 -11.89 1.86 -2.10
C THR A 121 -13.20 2.30 -2.74
N ASP A 122 -13.36 3.58 -3.10
CA ASP A 122 -14.57 4.08 -3.78
C ASP A 122 -14.83 3.42 -5.15
N VAL A 123 -13.83 2.76 -5.72
CA VAL A 123 -13.95 2.02 -6.98
C VAL A 123 -14.68 0.69 -6.81
N LEU A 124 -14.74 0.17 -5.59
CA LEU A 124 -15.31 -1.15 -5.32
C LEU A 124 -16.83 -1.09 -5.28
N GLU A 125 -17.47 -2.05 -5.95
CA GLU A 125 -18.92 -2.15 -5.92
C GLU A 125 -19.43 -2.47 -4.50
N LYS A 126 -20.54 -1.85 -4.10
CA LYS A 126 -21.15 -2.08 -2.79
C LYS A 126 -21.52 -3.55 -2.54
N SER A 127 -21.89 -4.28 -3.59
CA SER A 127 -22.19 -5.71 -3.54
C SER A 127 -20.98 -6.58 -3.21
N PHE A 128 -19.77 -6.10 -3.47
CA PHE A 128 -18.52 -6.75 -3.09
C PHE A 128 -18.23 -6.57 -1.60
N LEU A 129 -18.57 -5.42 -1.03
CA LEU A 129 -18.22 -5.05 0.33
C LEU A 129 -18.98 -5.88 1.36
N ARG A 130 -18.28 -6.35 2.38
CA ARG A 130 -18.83 -7.06 3.52
C ARG A 130 -19.32 -6.05 4.54
N SER A 131 -20.63 -6.00 4.79
CA SER A 131 -21.22 -5.14 5.81
C SER A 131 -21.65 -5.97 7.02
N LEU A 132 -21.34 -5.48 8.21
CA LEU A 132 -21.64 -6.16 9.47
C LEU A 132 -22.45 -5.25 10.38
N PRO A 133 -23.55 -5.76 10.97
CA PRO A 133 -24.34 -5.00 11.94
C PRO A 133 -23.50 -4.51 13.13
N GLU A 134 -22.56 -5.33 13.61
CA GLU A 134 -21.66 -5.04 14.72
C GLU A 134 -20.66 -3.91 14.46
N PHE A 135 -20.47 -3.53 13.19
CA PHE A 135 -19.66 -2.37 12.79
C PHE A 135 -20.54 -1.18 12.36
N GLU A 136 -21.62 -0.95 13.14
CA GLU A 136 -22.57 0.16 12.91
C GLU A 136 -23.13 0.24 11.48
N GLY A 137 -23.17 -0.89 10.78
CA GLY A 137 -23.59 -0.97 9.37
C GLY A 137 -22.55 -0.47 8.37
N HIS A 138 -21.34 -0.10 8.81
CA HIS A 138 -20.23 0.22 7.93
C HIS A 138 -19.65 -1.06 7.29
N PRO A 139 -19.14 -0.96 6.05
CA PRO A 139 -18.41 -2.07 5.45
C PRO A 139 -17.10 -2.35 6.17
N ASP A 140 -16.69 -3.62 6.15
CA ASP A 140 -15.36 -4.07 6.54
C ASP A 140 -14.29 -3.33 5.69
N PRO A 141 -13.34 -2.60 6.29
CA PRO A 141 -12.36 -1.81 5.56
C PRO A 141 -11.18 -2.61 5.01
N HIS A 142 -10.95 -3.87 5.45
CA HIS A 142 -9.73 -4.64 5.19
C HIS A 142 -9.69 -5.25 3.76
N VAL A 143 -10.15 -4.49 2.77
CA VAL A 143 -10.28 -4.93 1.37
C VAL A 143 -8.95 -5.28 0.69
N TRP A 144 -7.82 -4.77 1.20
CA TRP A 144 -6.49 -5.12 0.70
C TRP A 144 -6.11 -6.58 0.92
N MET A 145 -6.82 -7.30 1.76
CA MET A 145 -6.64 -8.73 1.96
C MET A 145 -7.13 -9.57 0.78
N ASP A 146 -7.95 -9.02 -0.12
CA ASP A 146 -8.28 -9.60 -1.44
C ASP A 146 -7.46 -8.89 -2.52
N VAL A 147 -6.45 -9.57 -3.04
CA VAL A 147 -5.51 -9.00 -4.03
C VAL A 147 -6.23 -8.51 -5.30
N LYS A 148 -7.29 -9.20 -5.73
CA LYS A 148 -8.06 -8.79 -6.92
C LYS A 148 -8.83 -7.50 -6.68
N ALA A 149 -9.42 -7.34 -5.50
CA ALA A 149 -10.09 -6.11 -5.13
C ALA A 149 -9.09 -4.95 -5.03
N TRP A 150 -7.95 -5.19 -4.38
CA TRP A 150 -6.90 -4.17 -4.25
C TRP A 150 -6.30 -3.76 -5.59
N SER A 151 -6.20 -4.68 -6.54
CA SER A 151 -5.78 -4.39 -7.92
C SER A 151 -6.71 -3.37 -8.62
N GLN A 152 -8.01 -3.34 -8.30
CA GLN A 152 -8.92 -2.31 -8.82
C GLN A 152 -8.58 -0.92 -8.24
N CYS A 153 -8.20 -0.86 -6.96
CA CYS A 153 -7.74 0.38 -6.32
C CYS A 153 -6.48 0.95 -6.99
N VAL A 154 -5.57 0.11 -7.46
CA VAL A 154 -4.39 0.54 -8.27
C VAL A 154 -4.84 1.27 -9.54
N GLY A 155 -5.78 0.70 -10.27
CA GLY A 155 -6.35 1.32 -11.49
C GLY A 155 -7.04 2.66 -11.17
N PHE A 156 -7.77 2.72 -10.06
CA PHE A 156 -8.43 3.95 -9.61
C PHE A 156 -7.42 5.07 -9.33
N VAL A 157 -6.34 4.78 -8.61
CA VAL A 157 -5.26 5.75 -8.36
C VAL A 157 -4.69 6.28 -9.67
N ALA A 158 -4.42 5.39 -10.65
CA ALA A 158 -3.88 5.81 -11.95
C ALA A 158 -4.81 6.75 -12.70
N GLU A 159 -6.12 6.47 -12.72
CA GLU A 159 -7.10 7.33 -13.40
C GLU A 159 -7.27 8.68 -12.69
N LYS A 160 -7.26 8.72 -11.34
CA LYS A 160 -7.30 9.99 -10.61
C LYS A 160 -6.05 10.83 -10.86
N MET A 161 -4.87 10.21 -10.82
CA MET A 161 -3.61 10.89 -11.13
C MET A 161 -3.56 11.36 -12.59
N ALA A 162 -4.09 10.59 -13.54
CA ALA A 162 -4.14 10.97 -14.95
C ALA A 162 -5.01 12.22 -15.20
N VAL A 163 -6.03 12.44 -14.38
CA VAL A 163 -6.87 13.67 -14.46
C VAL A 163 -6.14 14.86 -13.84
N ILE A 164 -5.44 14.67 -12.71
CA ILE A 164 -4.76 15.74 -11.97
C ILE A 164 -3.50 16.20 -12.72
N ASP A 165 -2.75 15.26 -13.28
CA ASP A 165 -1.51 15.48 -14.01
C ASP A 165 -1.59 14.83 -15.40
N ALA A 166 -2.34 15.45 -16.29
CA ALA A 166 -2.55 14.95 -17.64
C ALA A 166 -1.26 14.61 -18.42
N PRO A 167 -0.15 15.37 -18.28
CA PRO A 167 1.13 15.00 -18.91
C PRO A 167 1.70 13.66 -18.42
N GLY A 168 1.37 13.23 -17.20
CA GLY A 168 1.78 11.95 -16.59
C GLY A 168 0.87 10.77 -16.91
N ALA A 169 -0.29 10.98 -17.51
CA ALA A 169 -1.36 9.99 -17.66
C ALA A 169 -0.91 8.66 -18.29
N VAL A 170 -0.09 8.71 -19.33
CA VAL A 170 0.43 7.50 -20.00
C VAL A 170 1.35 6.70 -19.06
N LEU A 171 2.19 7.39 -18.29
CA LEU A 171 3.08 6.76 -17.33
C LEU A 171 2.27 6.08 -16.21
N TYR A 172 1.30 6.77 -15.64
CA TYR A 172 0.48 6.23 -14.55
C TYR A 172 -0.29 4.97 -14.96
N ARG A 173 -0.94 4.97 -16.12
CA ARG A 173 -1.62 3.79 -16.65
C ARG A 173 -0.69 2.64 -16.96
N LYS A 174 0.50 2.93 -17.52
CA LYS A 174 1.53 1.91 -17.78
C LYS A 174 2.01 1.28 -16.49
N ASN A 175 2.33 2.08 -15.48
CA ASN A 175 2.81 1.59 -14.19
C ASN A 175 1.72 0.77 -13.48
N ALA A 176 0.47 1.27 -13.47
CA ALA A 176 -0.65 0.54 -12.90
C ALA A 176 -0.85 -0.82 -13.57
N ALA A 177 -0.84 -0.88 -14.89
CA ALA A 177 -0.99 -2.14 -15.63
C ALA A 177 0.13 -3.14 -15.30
N ALA A 178 1.39 -2.67 -15.20
CA ALA A 178 2.52 -3.52 -14.83
C ALA A 178 2.40 -4.04 -13.40
N TYR A 179 1.94 -3.21 -12.45
CA TYR A 179 1.75 -3.63 -11.07
C TYR A 179 0.55 -4.58 -10.92
N GLN A 180 -0.55 -4.32 -11.60
CA GLN A 180 -1.71 -5.22 -11.64
C GLN A 180 -1.37 -6.60 -12.20
N GLN A 181 -0.45 -6.70 -13.16
CA GLN A 181 0.07 -7.98 -13.62
C GLN A 181 0.79 -8.74 -12.48
N GLN A 182 1.65 -8.08 -11.72
CA GLN A 182 2.32 -8.68 -10.57
C GLN A 182 1.32 -9.12 -9.49
N LEU A 183 0.29 -8.30 -9.24
CA LEU A 183 -0.79 -8.65 -8.30
C LEU A 183 -1.58 -9.88 -8.78
N SER A 184 -1.83 -10.02 -10.07
CA SER A 184 -2.49 -11.22 -10.61
C SER A 184 -1.67 -12.49 -10.40
N GLU A 185 -0.35 -12.40 -10.53
CA GLU A 185 0.57 -13.51 -10.26
C GLU A 185 0.63 -13.85 -8.76
N LEU A 186 0.64 -12.82 -7.90
CA LEU A 186 0.56 -12.99 -6.45
C LEU A 186 -0.76 -13.66 -6.02
N ASP A 187 -1.91 -13.23 -6.56
CA ASP A 187 -3.21 -13.88 -6.29
C ASP A 187 -3.17 -15.37 -6.62
N GLY A 188 -2.57 -15.73 -7.78
CA GLY A 188 -2.38 -17.11 -8.19
C GLY A 188 -1.51 -17.90 -7.21
N TYR A 189 -0.40 -17.32 -6.77
CA TYR A 189 0.47 -17.93 -5.76
C TYR A 189 -0.26 -18.15 -4.43
N ILE A 190 -0.93 -17.14 -3.89
CA ILE A 190 -1.65 -17.26 -2.62
C ILE A 190 -2.71 -18.35 -2.70
N ARG A 191 -3.50 -18.36 -3.78
CA ARG A 191 -4.55 -19.34 -4.00
C ARG A 191 -4.03 -20.76 -4.02
N THR A 192 -2.95 -21.02 -4.76
CA THR A 192 -2.34 -22.35 -4.85
C THR A 192 -1.69 -22.76 -3.54
N THR A 193 -1.06 -21.83 -2.84
CA THR A 193 -0.37 -22.07 -1.56
C THR A 193 -1.37 -22.40 -0.45
N ILE A 194 -2.42 -21.61 -0.29
CA ILE A 194 -3.47 -21.87 0.74
C ILE A 194 -4.24 -23.14 0.44
N ALA A 195 -4.46 -23.49 -0.84
CA ALA A 195 -5.11 -24.75 -1.23
C ALA A 195 -4.34 -25.99 -0.80
N THR A 196 -3.02 -25.89 -0.50
CA THR A 196 -2.23 -27.02 0.02
C THR A 196 -2.53 -27.33 1.49
N VAL A 197 -3.12 -26.40 2.25
CA VAL A 197 -3.51 -26.62 3.64
C VAL A 197 -4.62 -27.68 3.68
N PRO A 198 -4.52 -28.72 4.52
CA PRO A 198 -5.58 -29.71 4.67
C PRO A 198 -6.91 -29.04 5.06
N GLU A 199 -8.02 -29.41 4.46
CA GLU A 199 -9.33 -28.75 4.66
C GLU A 199 -9.74 -28.70 6.14
N SER A 200 -9.46 -29.75 6.90
CA SER A 200 -9.73 -29.82 8.34
C SER A 200 -8.91 -28.82 9.17
N GLN A 201 -7.82 -28.30 8.62
CA GLN A 201 -6.89 -27.37 9.29
C GLN A 201 -7.02 -25.94 8.75
N ARG A 202 -7.86 -25.68 7.73
CA ARG A 202 -8.06 -24.35 7.14
C ARG A 202 -8.83 -23.42 8.07
N TYR A 203 -8.25 -23.15 9.24
CA TYR A 203 -8.73 -22.15 10.20
C TYR A 203 -7.62 -21.17 10.50
N LEU A 204 -7.80 -19.92 10.05
CA LEU A 204 -6.94 -18.79 10.37
C LEU A 204 -7.50 -18.11 11.61
N VAL A 205 -6.81 -18.23 12.74
CA VAL A 205 -7.22 -17.61 14.01
C VAL A 205 -6.26 -16.47 14.33
N THR A 206 -6.80 -15.25 14.49
CA THR A 206 -6.06 -13.99 14.55
C THR A 206 -6.49 -13.12 15.75
N ALA A 207 -5.76 -12.03 16.02
CA ALA A 207 -6.05 -11.13 17.10
C ALA A 207 -7.30 -10.28 16.84
N HIS A 208 -7.48 -9.73 15.61
CA HIS A 208 -8.69 -9.01 15.23
C HIS A 208 -9.21 -9.45 13.86
N ASP A 209 -10.42 -9.00 13.49
CA ASP A 209 -11.17 -9.44 12.29
C ASP A 209 -10.74 -8.66 11.04
N ALA A 210 -9.49 -8.84 10.61
CA ALA A 210 -8.94 -8.21 9.41
C ALA A 210 -8.85 -9.13 8.18
N PHE A 211 -9.12 -10.42 8.32
CA PHE A 211 -8.77 -11.40 7.28
C PHE A 211 -9.99 -12.00 6.54
N GLU A 212 -11.17 -11.47 6.70
CA GLU A 212 -12.38 -12.04 6.09
C GLU A 212 -12.41 -11.90 4.56
N TYR A 213 -11.82 -10.84 3.98
CA TYR A 213 -11.65 -10.77 2.53
C TYR A 213 -10.61 -11.79 2.03
N PHE A 214 -9.55 -12.05 2.81
CA PHE A 214 -8.61 -13.12 2.54
C PHE A 214 -9.30 -14.49 2.62
N ALA A 215 -10.10 -14.70 3.64
CA ALA A 215 -10.88 -15.93 3.83
C ALA A 215 -11.74 -16.23 2.62
N ARG A 216 -12.52 -15.24 2.17
CA ARG A 216 -13.40 -15.36 1.01
C ARG A 216 -12.63 -15.59 -0.29
N ALA A 217 -11.50 -14.90 -0.49
CA ALA A 217 -10.71 -14.99 -1.70
C ALA A 217 -9.98 -16.32 -1.85
N TYR A 218 -9.54 -16.93 -0.74
CA TYR A 218 -8.61 -18.08 -0.75
C TYR A 218 -9.14 -19.34 -0.08
N ASP A 219 -10.44 -19.39 0.23
CA ASP A 219 -11.12 -20.57 0.81
C ASP A 219 -10.48 -21.05 2.12
N ILE A 220 -10.32 -20.13 3.06
CA ILE A 220 -9.91 -20.42 4.44
C ILE A 220 -10.93 -19.81 5.42
N ARG A 221 -11.18 -20.46 6.54
CA ARG A 221 -12.13 -19.96 7.56
C ARG A 221 -11.40 -19.07 8.56
N VAL A 222 -11.96 -17.92 8.87
CA VAL A 222 -11.37 -16.98 9.83
C VAL A 222 -12.15 -16.98 11.15
N LYS A 223 -11.44 -16.82 12.24
CA LYS A 223 -11.93 -16.48 13.57
C LYS A 223 -10.95 -15.53 14.23
N SER A 224 -11.49 -14.53 14.91
CA SER A 224 -10.71 -13.53 15.63
C SER A 224 -11.16 -13.40 17.07
N VAL A 225 -10.28 -12.84 17.91
CA VAL A 225 -10.62 -12.52 19.31
C VAL A 225 -11.37 -11.19 19.39
N GLN A 226 -10.87 -10.18 18.65
CA GLN A 226 -11.46 -8.85 18.55
C GLN A 226 -12.28 -8.70 17.27
N GLY A 227 -13.24 -7.76 17.28
CA GLY A 227 -13.99 -7.37 16.08
C GLY A 227 -13.14 -6.64 15.01
N ILE A 228 -13.84 -6.07 14.01
CA ILE A 228 -13.22 -5.38 12.86
C ILE A 228 -12.37 -4.19 13.30
N SER A 229 -12.88 -3.37 14.23
CA SER A 229 -12.13 -2.24 14.76
C SER A 229 -11.42 -2.62 16.05
N THR A 230 -10.14 -2.25 16.15
CA THR A 230 -9.31 -2.43 17.34
C THR A 230 -9.59 -1.40 18.45
N GLN A 231 -10.52 -0.45 18.22
CA GLN A 231 -10.90 0.56 19.22
C GLN A 231 -11.56 -0.03 20.45
N SER A 232 -12.24 -1.18 20.32
CA SER A 232 -12.81 -1.91 21.45
C SER A 232 -11.95 -3.11 21.78
N GLU A 233 -11.58 -3.26 23.06
CA GLU A 233 -10.89 -4.46 23.52
C GLU A 233 -11.83 -5.67 23.50
N ALA A 234 -11.27 -6.87 23.30
CA ALA A 234 -12.01 -8.11 23.39
C ALA A 234 -12.56 -8.32 24.83
N ALA A 235 -13.80 -8.73 24.92
CA ALA A 235 -14.36 -9.14 26.21
C ALA A 235 -13.83 -10.52 26.64
N VAL A 236 -13.88 -10.81 27.93
CA VAL A 236 -13.48 -12.13 28.46
C VAL A 236 -14.35 -13.25 27.86
N SER A 237 -15.62 -12.96 27.55
CA SER A 237 -16.51 -13.88 26.83
C SER A 237 -15.95 -14.31 25.48
N ASP A 238 -15.42 -13.35 24.69
CA ASP A 238 -14.92 -13.58 23.34
C ASP A 238 -13.70 -14.50 23.35
N VAL A 239 -12.78 -14.26 24.30
CA VAL A 239 -11.65 -15.14 24.58
C VAL A 239 -12.12 -16.57 24.90
N ASN A 240 -13.10 -16.71 25.80
CA ASN A 240 -13.62 -18.01 26.22
C ASN A 240 -14.35 -18.77 25.10
N GLU A 241 -15.11 -18.06 24.25
CA GLU A 241 -15.79 -18.61 23.08
C GLU A 241 -14.77 -19.11 22.05
N LEU A 242 -13.72 -18.32 21.76
CA LEU A 242 -12.68 -18.73 20.85
C LEU A 242 -11.89 -19.94 21.38
N VAL A 243 -11.57 -19.98 22.68
CA VAL A 243 -10.94 -21.14 23.31
C VAL A 243 -11.83 -22.38 23.15
N ALA A 244 -13.14 -22.28 23.41
CA ALA A 244 -14.07 -23.39 23.24
C ALA A 244 -14.13 -23.88 21.79
N PHE A 245 -14.16 -22.97 20.84
CA PHE A 245 -14.11 -23.25 19.41
C PHE A 245 -12.84 -23.99 19.03
N MET A 246 -11.66 -23.46 19.40
CA MET A 246 -10.35 -24.05 19.04
C MET A 246 -10.19 -25.46 19.59
N VAL A 247 -10.58 -25.70 20.86
CA VAL A 247 -10.53 -27.01 21.48
C VAL A 247 -11.47 -28.00 20.77
N LYS A 248 -12.72 -27.57 20.46
CA LYS A 248 -13.74 -28.38 19.78
C LYS A 248 -13.33 -28.74 18.36
N GLN A 249 -12.80 -27.77 17.60
CA GLN A 249 -12.41 -27.98 16.20
C GLN A 249 -10.99 -28.50 16.05
N LYS A 250 -10.25 -28.64 17.16
CA LYS A 250 -8.84 -29.05 17.16
C LYS A 250 -7.96 -28.15 16.28
N VAL A 251 -8.20 -26.83 16.35
CA VAL A 251 -7.41 -25.85 15.59
C VAL A 251 -5.98 -25.85 16.11
N PRO A 252 -4.97 -26.12 15.23
CA PRO A 252 -3.60 -26.37 15.69
C PRO A 252 -2.81 -25.10 16.03
N ALA A 253 -3.21 -23.94 15.46
CA ALA A 253 -2.41 -22.74 15.55
C ALA A 253 -3.27 -21.47 15.68
N ILE A 254 -2.67 -20.42 16.25
CA ILE A 254 -3.19 -19.07 16.35
C ILE A 254 -2.08 -18.10 15.95
N PHE A 255 -2.43 -16.95 15.36
CA PHE A 255 -1.46 -16.00 14.84
C PHE A 255 -1.53 -14.68 15.60
N VAL A 256 -0.37 -14.11 15.87
CA VAL A 256 -0.23 -12.72 16.34
C VAL A 256 -0.20 -11.79 15.12
N GLU A 257 -0.38 -10.50 15.36
CA GLU A 257 -0.41 -9.48 14.31
C GLU A 257 0.58 -8.36 14.64
N SER A 258 1.14 -7.74 13.59
CA SER A 258 2.17 -6.70 13.74
C SER A 258 1.64 -5.38 14.30
N SER A 259 0.34 -5.10 14.15
CA SER A 259 -0.32 -3.87 14.58
C SER A 259 -1.18 -4.00 15.84
N VAL A 260 -1.35 -5.22 16.38
CA VAL A 260 -2.23 -5.50 17.51
C VAL A 260 -1.45 -6.15 18.68
N SER A 261 -1.81 -5.80 19.92
CA SER A 261 -1.19 -6.39 21.12
C SER A 261 -1.37 -7.92 21.14
N PRO A 262 -0.33 -8.71 21.42
CA PRO A 262 -0.41 -10.16 21.52
C PRO A 262 -1.15 -10.68 22.75
N LYS A 263 -1.51 -9.81 23.71
CA LYS A 263 -2.08 -10.17 25.01
C LYS A 263 -3.29 -11.11 24.93
N ASN A 264 -4.22 -10.83 24.00
CA ASN A 264 -5.41 -11.65 23.84
C ASN A 264 -5.09 -13.03 23.24
N ILE A 265 -4.09 -13.10 22.35
CA ILE A 265 -3.59 -14.34 21.75
C ILE A 265 -2.95 -15.23 22.82
N GLU A 266 -2.17 -14.65 23.73
CA GLU A 266 -1.58 -15.35 24.84
C GLU A 266 -2.66 -15.92 25.77
N ALA A 267 -3.70 -15.14 26.10
CA ALA A 267 -4.82 -15.59 26.91
C ALA A 267 -5.59 -16.77 26.25
N VAL A 268 -5.82 -16.73 24.92
CA VAL A 268 -6.44 -17.84 24.21
C VAL A 268 -5.56 -19.08 24.24
N LYS A 269 -4.26 -18.96 24.03
CA LYS A 269 -3.30 -20.08 24.11
C LYS A 269 -3.33 -20.74 25.50
N GLU A 270 -3.26 -19.96 26.57
CA GLU A 270 -3.34 -20.44 27.94
C GLU A 270 -4.69 -21.11 28.22
N GLY A 271 -5.78 -20.51 27.76
CA GLY A 271 -7.14 -21.06 27.86
C GLY A 271 -7.28 -22.41 27.16
N CYS A 272 -6.69 -22.59 25.99
CA CYS A 272 -6.64 -23.88 25.30
C CYS A 272 -5.83 -24.92 26.07
N ALA A 273 -4.64 -24.53 26.55
CA ALA A 273 -3.77 -25.41 27.33
C ALA A 273 -4.44 -25.90 28.61
N SER A 274 -5.18 -25.04 29.32
CA SER A 274 -5.96 -25.38 30.52
C SER A 274 -7.05 -26.43 30.24
N ARG A 275 -7.54 -26.51 28.99
CA ARG A 275 -8.52 -27.52 28.53
C ARG A 275 -7.87 -28.72 27.86
N GLY A 276 -6.54 -28.90 27.98
CA GLY A 276 -5.81 -30.04 27.44
C GLY A 276 -5.52 -29.95 25.93
N TRP A 277 -5.67 -28.77 25.30
CA TRP A 277 -5.38 -28.57 23.90
C TRP A 277 -4.17 -27.65 23.70
N GLN A 278 -3.08 -28.18 23.14
CA GLN A 278 -1.87 -27.39 22.88
C GLN A 278 -1.99 -26.70 21.53
N VAL A 279 -1.81 -25.38 21.53
CA VAL A 279 -1.91 -24.52 20.35
C VAL A 279 -0.54 -23.91 20.05
N THR A 280 -0.11 -23.98 18.81
CA THR A 280 1.10 -23.30 18.34
C THR A 280 0.78 -21.82 18.07
N VAL A 281 1.62 -20.90 18.56
CA VAL A 281 1.61 -19.52 18.08
C VAL A 281 2.43 -19.48 16.80
N GLY A 282 1.77 -19.17 15.68
CA GLY A 282 2.40 -19.03 14.36
C GLY A 282 3.22 -17.73 14.26
N ALA A 283 3.72 -17.48 13.07
CA ALA A 283 4.42 -16.24 12.78
C ALA A 283 3.51 -15.02 12.97
N SER A 284 4.12 -13.84 13.20
CA SER A 284 3.38 -12.58 13.18
C SER A 284 2.91 -12.29 11.77
N LEU A 285 1.60 -12.04 11.60
CA LEU A 285 1.01 -11.64 10.33
C LEU A 285 0.92 -10.11 10.22
N PHE A 286 0.96 -9.62 9.03
CA PHE A 286 0.71 -8.24 8.71
C PHE A 286 -0.78 -8.06 8.42
N SER A 287 -1.49 -7.31 9.25
CA SER A 287 -2.90 -6.97 9.05
C SER A 287 -3.06 -5.52 8.57
N ASP A 288 -3.00 -4.56 9.46
CA ASP A 288 -3.24 -3.13 9.18
C ASP A 288 -1.96 -2.34 8.89
N ALA A 289 -0.82 -2.98 9.07
CA ALA A 289 0.49 -2.41 8.77
C ALA A 289 1.35 -3.42 8.02
N MET A 290 2.19 -2.93 7.13
CA MET A 290 3.19 -3.71 6.40
C MET A 290 4.49 -3.82 7.23
N GLY A 291 5.45 -4.59 6.74
CA GLY A 291 6.80 -4.66 7.30
C GLY A 291 7.58 -3.34 7.19
N GLY A 292 8.80 -3.35 7.71
CA GLY A 292 9.65 -2.16 7.79
C GLY A 292 9.99 -1.54 6.44
N PRO A 293 10.17 -0.21 6.38
CA PRO A 293 10.53 0.48 5.15
C PRO A 293 11.83 -0.08 4.53
N GLY A 294 11.81 -0.30 3.22
CA GLY A 294 12.96 -0.83 2.48
C GLY A 294 13.13 -2.35 2.56
N THR A 295 12.31 -3.06 3.33
CA THR A 295 12.24 -4.53 3.30
C THR A 295 11.27 -5.01 2.23
N TYR A 296 11.34 -6.29 1.87
CA TYR A 296 10.37 -6.89 0.96
C TYR A 296 8.98 -6.91 1.57
N GLU A 297 8.86 -7.28 2.83
CA GLU A 297 7.60 -7.29 3.61
C GLU A 297 7.05 -5.86 3.82
N GLY A 298 7.87 -4.83 3.66
CA GLY A 298 7.47 -3.42 3.61
C GLY A 298 6.82 -2.99 2.28
N THR A 299 6.58 -3.92 1.35
CA THR A 299 5.77 -3.74 0.15
C THR A 299 4.46 -4.52 0.29
N TYR A 300 3.41 -4.10 -0.41
CA TYR A 300 2.14 -4.82 -0.39
C TYR A 300 2.29 -6.27 -0.89
N ILE A 301 3.08 -6.50 -1.94
CA ILE A 301 3.38 -7.83 -2.45
C ILE A 301 4.10 -8.68 -1.39
N GLY A 302 5.11 -8.14 -0.74
CA GLY A 302 5.88 -8.85 0.27
C GLY A 302 5.06 -9.17 1.53
N MET A 303 4.19 -8.25 1.94
CA MET A 303 3.23 -8.44 3.02
C MET A 303 2.32 -9.65 2.76
N LEU A 304 1.68 -9.72 1.58
CA LEU A 304 0.73 -10.80 1.27
C LEU A 304 1.45 -12.14 0.98
N ASP A 305 2.66 -12.10 0.39
CA ASP A 305 3.52 -13.27 0.25
C ASP A 305 3.87 -13.86 1.62
N HIS A 306 4.33 -12.99 2.55
CA HIS A 306 4.63 -13.39 3.93
C HIS A 306 3.43 -14.05 4.58
N ASN A 307 2.28 -13.38 4.59
CA ASN A 307 1.08 -13.89 5.23
C ASN A 307 0.67 -15.27 4.67
N ALA A 308 0.57 -15.39 3.35
CA ALA A 308 0.18 -16.65 2.72
C ALA A 308 1.18 -17.78 2.99
N THR A 309 2.47 -17.50 2.88
CA THR A 309 3.54 -18.44 3.12
C THR A 309 3.53 -18.95 4.57
N LYS A 310 3.44 -18.01 5.55
CA LYS A 310 3.45 -18.36 6.97
C LYS A 310 2.19 -19.09 7.39
N VAL A 311 1.02 -18.64 6.94
CA VAL A 311 -0.26 -19.33 7.21
C VAL A 311 -0.24 -20.75 6.67
N ALA A 312 0.13 -20.94 5.40
CA ALA A 312 0.15 -22.28 4.80
C ALA A 312 1.09 -23.23 5.55
N ARG A 313 2.32 -22.82 5.80
CA ARG A 313 3.32 -23.66 6.51
C ARG A 313 2.88 -24.00 7.92
N THR A 314 2.36 -23.03 8.67
CA THR A 314 1.91 -23.23 10.05
C THR A 314 0.71 -24.18 10.14
N LEU A 315 -0.18 -24.14 9.15
CA LEU A 315 -1.38 -24.97 9.11
C LEU A 315 -1.18 -26.30 8.36
N GLY A 316 0.07 -26.74 8.16
CA GLY A 316 0.39 -28.04 7.58
C GLY A 316 0.30 -28.12 6.06
N GLY A 317 0.19 -26.99 5.37
CA GLY A 317 0.33 -26.87 3.93
C GLY A 317 1.78 -26.78 3.47
N THR A 318 1.98 -26.50 2.18
CA THR A 318 3.30 -26.41 1.56
C THR A 318 3.50 -25.04 0.92
N ALA A 319 4.59 -24.36 1.29
CA ALA A 319 5.05 -23.12 0.66
C ALA A 319 6.58 -23.09 0.66
N PRO A 320 7.22 -22.38 -0.31
CA PRO A 320 8.65 -22.14 -0.28
C PRO A 320 9.05 -21.41 1.01
N GLU A 321 10.20 -21.75 1.59
CA GLU A 321 10.64 -21.17 2.86
C GLU A 321 10.80 -19.64 2.79
N LEU A 322 11.37 -19.16 1.68
CA LEU A 322 11.59 -17.74 1.41
C LEU A 322 10.47 -17.11 0.55
N GLY A 323 9.27 -17.69 0.56
CA GLY A 323 8.09 -17.17 -0.12
C GLY A 323 8.12 -17.33 -1.65
N TRP A 324 7.17 -16.66 -2.29
CA TRP A 324 6.88 -16.76 -3.72
C TRP A 324 8.09 -16.50 -4.63
N GLN A 325 8.83 -15.44 -4.34
CA GLN A 325 9.99 -15.02 -5.15
C GLN A 325 11.33 -15.30 -4.45
N GLY A 326 11.33 -16.03 -3.36
CA GLY A 326 12.54 -16.28 -2.58
C GLY A 326 13.10 -15.03 -1.88
N LYS A 327 12.22 -14.07 -1.55
CA LYS A 327 12.61 -12.74 -1.03
C LYS A 327 12.24 -12.50 0.43
N LEU A 328 11.44 -13.38 1.04
CA LEU A 328 11.12 -13.25 2.47
C LEU A 328 12.38 -13.38 3.30
N ALA A 329 12.42 -12.63 4.41
CA ALA A 329 13.50 -12.75 5.36
C ALA A 329 13.54 -14.19 5.92
N ALA A 330 14.75 -14.76 6.00
CA ALA A 330 14.96 -16.04 6.65
C ALA A 330 14.59 -15.94 8.14
N GLU A 331 13.92 -16.96 8.68
CA GLU A 331 13.66 -17.04 10.12
C GLU A 331 15.00 -17.15 10.86
N LYS A 332 15.22 -16.30 11.86
CA LYS A 332 16.43 -16.31 12.71
C LYS A 332 16.32 -17.37 13.78
#